data_f40d5b4249d0ef0606020bc44279b3e2
#
_entry.id   f40d5b4249d0ef0606020bc44279b3e2
#
_cell.length_a   1.000
_cell.length_b   1.000
_cell.length_c   1.000
_cell.angle_alpha   90.00
_cell.angle_beta   90.00
_cell.angle_gamma   90.00
#
_symmetry.space_group_name_H-M   'P 1'
#
loop_
_entity.id
_entity.type
_entity.pdbx_description
1 polymer ?
#
loop_
_entity_poly.entity_id
_entity_poly.type
_entity_poly.pdbx_seq_one_letter_code
_entity_poly.pdbx_strand_id
1 'polypeptide(L)'
;VRQGKKIQDLGERTATEGTVQAYVHAGAKVGVLIEVDCNTDFVATNEDFVGFARDVAMQIAATPTVRYVNREEVPADTRDAEARVYEQEAADKPENVRAKIVEGKLDAWYKTIVLLEQELHNPKFEGKTVQQLRDELTAKTGENVVIRRFVRFAVGQ
;
A
#
# COMPACT_ATOMS: atom_id res chain seq x y z
N VAL A 1 0.65 9.15 -20.85
CA VAL A 1 -0.16 8.84 -19.67
C VAL A 1 -1.03 7.62 -19.91
N ARG A 2 -1.84 7.59 -20.97
CA ARG A 2 -2.65 6.40 -21.32
C ARG A 2 -1.78 5.18 -21.63
N GLN A 3 -0.68 5.38 -22.32
CA GLN A 3 0.24 4.32 -22.71
C GLN A 3 0.97 3.74 -21.50
N GLY A 4 1.40 4.59 -20.55
CA GLY A 4 2.02 4.16 -19.31
C GLY A 4 1.08 3.30 -18.45
N LYS A 5 -0.18 3.71 -18.31
CA LYS A 5 -1.20 2.96 -17.59
C LYS A 5 -1.47 1.60 -18.23
N LYS A 6 -1.56 1.56 -19.57
CA LYS A 6 -1.79 0.33 -20.32
C LYS A 6 -0.61 -0.64 -20.17
N ILE A 7 0.61 -0.15 -20.20
CA ILE A 7 1.82 -0.96 -19.97
C ILE A 7 1.83 -1.51 -18.55
N GLN A 8 1.46 -0.71 -17.56
CA GLN A 8 1.37 -1.13 -16.18
C GLN A 8 0.32 -2.24 -16.00
N ASP A 9 -0.86 -2.09 -16.58
CA ASP A 9 -1.93 -3.10 -16.52
C ASP A 9 -1.48 -4.41 -17.15
N LEU A 10 -0.81 -4.36 -18.29
CA LEU A 10 -0.26 -5.54 -18.96
C LEU A 10 0.81 -6.21 -18.11
N GLY A 11 1.69 -5.44 -17.49
CA GLY A 11 2.73 -5.93 -16.62
C GLY A 11 2.17 -6.60 -15.36
N GLU A 12 1.12 -6.03 -14.77
CA GLU A 12 0.43 -6.63 -13.63
C GLU A 12 -0.15 -7.99 -13.97
N ARG A 13 -0.76 -8.13 -15.16
CA ARG A 13 -1.32 -9.40 -15.62
C ARG A 13 -0.25 -10.46 -15.90
N THR A 14 0.96 -10.05 -16.29
CA THR A 14 2.07 -10.94 -16.60
C THR A 14 3.10 -11.06 -15.48
N ALA A 15 2.90 -10.37 -14.37
CA ALA A 15 3.79 -10.41 -13.21
C ALA A 15 3.56 -11.71 -12.43
N THR A 16 4.21 -12.78 -12.89
CA THR A 16 4.09 -14.13 -12.34
C THR A 16 5.35 -14.60 -11.61
N GLU A 17 6.41 -13.82 -11.64
CA GLU A 17 7.62 -14.00 -10.84
C GLU A 17 7.57 -13.09 -9.64
N GLY A 18 8.41 -13.31 -8.65
CA GLY A 18 8.44 -12.46 -7.48
C GLY A 18 9.14 -13.08 -6.29
N THR A 19 8.92 -12.47 -5.13
CA THR A 19 9.48 -12.93 -3.86
C THR A 19 8.43 -12.91 -2.77
N VAL A 20 8.53 -13.85 -1.83
CA VAL A 20 7.82 -13.80 -0.55
C VAL A 20 8.87 -13.50 0.52
N GLN A 21 8.67 -12.44 1.28
CA GLN A 21 9.57 -12.08 2.36
C GLN A 21 8.82 -12.05 3.67
N ALA A 22 9.52 -12.40 4.72
CA ALA A 22 9.00 -12.39 6.08
C ALA A 22 9.73 -11.36 6.92
N TYR A 23 9.01 -10.73 7.84
CA TYR A 23 9.60 -9.91 8.88
C TYR A 23 8.96 -10.28 10.21
N VAL A 24 9.78 -10.61 11.19
CA VAL A 24 9.31 -10.84 12.55
C VAL A 24 9.98 -9.79 13.44
N HIS A 25 9.15 -8.98 14.09
CA HIS A 25 9.66 -7.90 14.92
C HIS A 25 10.35 -8.45 16.19
N ALA A 26 11.29 -7.69 16.71
CA ALA A 26 11.99 -8.05 17.95
C ALA A 26 10.97 -8.34 19.07
N GLY A 27 11.16 -9.44 19.76
CA GLY A 27 10.20 -9.94 20.76
C GLY A 27 9.22 -10.97 20.20
N ALA A 28 9.21 -11.20 18.89
CA ALA A 28 8.45 -12.25 18.21
C ALA A 28 6.93 -12.18 18.45
N LYS A 29 6.38 -10.97 18.65
CA LYS A 29 4.94 -10.77 18.87
C LYS A 29 4.20 -10.23 17.67
N VAL A 30 4.92 -9.77 16.64
CA VAL A 30 4.37 -9.28 15.38
C VAL A 30 5.15 -9.91 14.24
N GLY A 31 4.47 -10.48 13.28
CA GLY A 31 5.09 -11.05 12.10
C GLY A 31 4.30 -10.69 10.83
N VAL A 32 5.01 -10.54 9.74
CA VAL A 32 4.45 -10.16 8.44
C VAL A 32 5.01 -11.08 7.37
N LEU A 33 4.16 -11.52 6.46
CA LEU A 33 4.55 -12.10 5.17
C LEU A 33 4.04 -11.17 4.07
N ILE A 34 4.87 -10.93 3.07
CA ILE A 34 4.52 -10.11 1.91
C ILE A 34 4.90 -10.82 0.63
N GLU A 35 4.03 -10.76 -0.36
CA GLU A 35 4.33 -11.20 -1.73
C GLU A 35 4.46 -9.97 -2.62
N VAL A 36 5.61 -9.83 -3.28
CA VAL A 36 5.86 -8.78 -4.27
C VAL A 36 6.22 -9.46 -5.59
N ASP A 37 5.49 -9.12 -6.63
CA ASP A 37 5.63 -9.74 -7.94
C ASP A 37 6.34 -8.83 -8.93
N CYS A 38 6.99 -9.44 -9.91
CA CYS A 38 7.66 -8.77 -11.03
C CYS A 38 7.55 -9.62 -12.29
N ASN A 39 8.17 -9.19 -13.38
CA ASN A 39 8.02 -9.89 -14.67
C ASN A 39 9.01 -11.06 -14.85
N THR A 40 10.23 -10.94 -14.30
CA THR A 40 11.27 -11.94 -14.48
C THR A 40 11.85 -12.43 -13.16
N ASP A 41 12.33 -13.65 -13.17
CA ASP A 41 13.03 -14.24 -12.05
C ASP A 41 14.37 -13.53 -11.76
N PHE A 42 14.97 -12.94 -12.78
CA PHE A 42 16.17 -12.12 -12.64
C PHE A 42 15.97 -10.96 -11.68
N VAL A 43 14.86 -10.21 -11.83
CA VAL A 43 14.51 -9.11 -10.92
C VAL A 43 14.06 -9.67 -9.56
N ALA A 44 13.36 -10.78 -9.54
CA ALA A 44 12.88 -11.38 -8.30
C ALA A 44 13.98 -11.69 -7.28
N THR A 45 15.21 -11.94 -7.76
CA THR A 45 16.38 -12.23 -6.92
C THR A 45 17.30 -11.03 -6.72
N ASN A 46 16.98 -9.90 -7.33
CA ASN A 46 17.76 -8.67 -7.21
C ASN A 46 17.69 -8.11 -5.79
N GLU A 47 18.83 -7.65 -5.25
CA GLU A 47 18.91 -7.11 -3.89
C GLU A 47 17.96 -5.95 -3.64
N ASP A 48 17.81 -5.05 -4.61
CA ASP A 48 16.95 -3.88 -4.45
C ASP A 48 15.48 -4.29 -4.40
N PHE A 49 15.10 -5.29 -5.20
CA PHE A 49 13.74 -5.81 -5.20
C PHE A 49 13.42 -6.54 -3.89
N VAL A 50 14.29 -7.43 -3.45
CA VAL A 50 14.13 -8.16 -2.19
C VAL A 50 14.16 -7.18 -1.01
N GLY A 51 15.05 -6.20 -1.03
CA GLY A 51 15.15 -5.16 -0.01
C GLY A 51 13.88 -4.33 0.08
N PHE A 52 13.27 -3.98 -1.06
CA PHE A 52 11.97 -3.30 -1.09
C PHE A 52 10.90 -4.11 -0.37
N ALA A 53 10.78 -5.40 -0.69
CA ALA A 53 9.80 -6.27 -0.05
C ALA A 53 10.00 -6.32 1.47
N ARG A 54 11.24 -6.41 1.94
CA ARG A 54 11.57 -6.40 3.37
C ARG A 54 11.25 -5.08 4.04
N ASP A 55 11.58 -3.96 3.41
CA ASP A 55 11.30 -2.63 3.94
C ASP A 55 9.80 -2.40 4.08
N VAL A 56 9.02 -2.84 3.10
CA VAL A 56 7.56 -2.74 3.17
C VAL A 56 6.99 -3.66 4.25
N ALA A 57 7.53 -4.86 4.40
CA ALA A 57 7.12 -5.76 5.49
C ALA A 57 7.34 -5.12 6.86
N MET A 58 8.48 -4.44 7.06
CA MET A 58 8.76 -3.69 8.29
C MET A 58 7.74 -2.58 8.52
N GLN A 59 7.38 -1.86 7.48
CA GLN A 59 6.35 -0.81 7.55
C GLN A 59 5.00 -1.40 7.99
N ILE A 60 4.61 -2.52 7.41
CA ILE A 60 3.35 -3.20 7.77
C ILE A 60 3.38 -3.62 9.24
N ALA A 61 4.50 -4.15 9.72
CA ALA A 61 4.64 -4.53 11.12
C ALA A 61 4.42 -3.35 12.06
N ALA A 62 4.91 -2.17 11.67
CA ALA A 62 4.82 -0.94 12.46
C ALA A 62 3.46 -0.24 12.35
N THR A 63 2.57 -0.67 11.44
CA THR A 63 1.33 0.04 11.14
C THR A 63 0.12 -0.91 11.25
N PRO A 64 -0.42 -1.12 12.47
CA PRO A 64 -1.48 -2.11 12.69
C PRO A 64 -2.81 -1.79 12.00
N THR A 65 -3.01 -0.56 11.53
CA THR A 65 -4.24 -0.14 10.85
C THR A 65 -4.29 -0.49 9.36
N VAL A 66 -3.14 -0.77 8.73
CA VAL A 66 -3.06 -1.08 7.30
C VAL A 66 -3.70 -2.44 7.02
N ARG A 67 -4.64 -2.48 6.06
CA ARG A 67 -5.39 -3.69 5.72
C ARG A 67 -5.41 -4.00 4.23
N TYR A 68 -5.20 -3.01 3.38
CA TYR A 68 -5.35 -3.14 1.93
C TYR A 68 -4.09 -2.64 1.24
N VAL A 69 -3.75 -3.23 0.09
CA VAL A 69 -2.61 -2.75 -0.70
C VAL A 69 -2.97 -1.43 -1.39
N ASN A 70 -4.15 -1.36 -2.00
CA ASN A 70 -4.60 -0.17 -2.74
C ASN A 70 -6.06 0.16 -2.41
N ARG A 71 -6.51 1.35 -2.83
CA ARG A 71 -7.87 1.82 -2.55
C ARG A 71 -8.95 0.92 -3.15
N GLU A 72 -8.68 0.33 -4.29
CA GLU A 72 -9.63 -0.50 -5.03
C GLU A 72 -10.00 -1.77 -4.27
N GLU A 73 -9.14 -2.21 -3.35
CA GLU A 73 -9.42 -3.37 -2.50
C GLU A 73 -10.38 -3.05 -1.36
N VAL A 74 -10.57 -1.77 -1.02
CA VAL A 74 -11.47 -1.38 0.07
C VAL A 74 -12.91 -1.66 -0.35
N PRO A 75 -13.67 -2.47 0.41
CA PRO A 75 -15.06 -2.75 0.06
C PRO A 75 -15.89 -1.46 0.02
N ALA A 76 -16.78 -1.36 -0.98
CA ALA A 76 -17.62 -0.18 -1.17
C ALA A 76 -18.46 0.13 0.06
N ASP A 77 -19.01 -0.89 0.73
CA ASP A 77 -19.81 -0.72 1.95
C ASP A 77 -18.98 -0.16 3.11
N THR A 78 -17.73 -0.56 3.24
CA THR A 78 -16.81 -0.03 4.25
C THR A 78 -16.54 1.46 4.01
N ARG A 79 -16.22 1.81 2.76
CA ARG A 79 -16.02 3.21 2.37
C ARG A 79 -17.28 4.04 2.58
N ASP A 80 -18.43 3.53 2.17
CA ASP A 80 -19.70 4.25 2.27
C ASP A 80 -20.08 4.48 3.73
N ALA A 81 -19.78 3.54 4.62
CA ALA A 81 -20.01 3.69 6.06
C ALA A 81 -19.17 4.83 6.65
N GLU A 82 -17.89 4.92 6.26
CA GLU A 82 -17.02 6.04 6.67
C GLU A 82 -17.53 7.37 6.11
N ALA A 83 -17.90 7.39 4.83
CA ALA A 83 -18.44 8.60 4.20
C ALA A 83 -19.67 9.12 4.94
N ARG A 84 -20.56 8.23 5.35
CA ARG A 84 -21.76 8.61 6.10
C ARG A 84 -21.42 9.28 7.44
N VAL A 85 -20.42 8.77 8.15
CA VAL A 85 -19.95 9.38 9.41
C VAL A 85 -19.49 10.81 9.15
N TYR A 86 -18.67 11.02 8.10
CA TYR A 86 -18.14 12.34 7.77
C TYR A 86 -19.24 13.29 7.29
N GLU A 87 -20.22 12.80 6.53
CA GLU A 87 -21.38 13.56 6.12
C GLU A 87 -22.20 14.06 7.32
N GLN A 88 -22.40 13.21 8.32
CA GLN A 88 -23.09 13.58 9.55
C GLN A 88 -22.31 14.63 10.34
N GLU A 89 -21.01 14.46 10.43
CA GLU A 89 -20.15 15.45 11.12
C GLU A 89 -20.20 16.82 10.46
N ALA A 90 -20.39 16.87 9.15
CA ALA A 90 -20.44 18.10 8.35
C ALA A 90 -21.87 18.54 8.01
N ALA A 91 -22.89 17.99 8.66
CA ALA A 91 -24.29 18.20 8.31
C ALA A 91 -24.74 19.67 8.40
N ASP A 92 -24.09 20.46 9.26
CA ASP A 92 -24.37 21.89 9.45
C ASP A 92 -23.73 22.80 8.39
N LYS A 93 -22.94 22.23 7.47
CA LYS A 93 -22.24 22.99 6.42
C LYS A 93 -23.06 23.02 5.12
N PRO A 94 -22.87 24.06 4.27
CA PRO A 94 -23.46 24.05 2.92
C PRO A 94 -23.01 22.82 2.12
N GLU A 95 -23.86 22.36 1.21
CA GLU A 95 -23.66 21.13 0.47
C GLU A 95 -22.30 21.05 -0.24
N ASN A 96 -21.90 22.13 -0.93
CA ASN A 96 -20.62 22.17 -1.64
C ASN A 96 -19.41 22.09 -0.70
N VAL A 97 -19.50 22.74 0.45
CA VAL A 97 -18.44 22.70 1.50
C VAL A 97 -18.42 21.31 2.12
N ARG A 98 -19.60 20.74 2.40
CA ARG A 98 -19.72 19.41 2.98
C ARG A 98 -19.06 18.34 2.09
N ALA A 99 -19.29 18.39 0.78
CA ALA A 99 -18.71 17.45 -0.17
C ALA A 99 -17.18 17.48 -0.14
N LYS A 100 -16.59 18.67 -0.07
CA LYS A 100 -15.12 18.83 0.02
C LYS A 100 -14.56 18.32 1.35
N ILE A 101 -15.26 18.56 2.44
CA ILE A 101 -14.87 18.08 3.77
C ILE A 101 -14.86 16.54 3.78
N VAL A 102 -15.92 15.94 3.26
CA VAL A 102 -16.04 14.47 3.20
C VAL A 102 -14.93 13.88 2.34
N GLU A 103 -14.68 14.45 1.16
CA GLU A 103 -13.59 14.01 0.27
C GLU A 103 -12.23 14.07 0.96
N GLY A 104 -11.93 15.19 1.63
CA GLY A 104 -10.67 15.37 2.36
C GLY A 104 -10.51 14.37 3.51
N LYS A 105 -11.58 14.12 4.25
CA LYS A 105 -11.57 13.15 5.35
C LYS A 105 -11.42 11.72 4.85
N LEU A 106 -12.07 11.37 3.73
CA LEU A 106 -11.89 10.05 3.11
C LEU A 106 -10.45 9.86 2.63
N ASP A 107 -9.85 10.88 2.02
CA ASP A 107 -8.45 10.80 1.58
C ASP A 107 -7.53 10.56 2.78
N ALA A 108 -7.74 11.25 3.88
CA ALA A 108 -6.96 11.05 5.10
C ALA A 108 -7.19 9.64 5.69
N TRP A 109 -8.42 9.16 5.66
CA TRP A 109 -8.76 7.82 6.14
C TRP A 109 -8.08 6.73 5.31
N TYR A 110 -8.09 6.86 3.98
CA TYR A 110 -7.41 5.91 3.10
C TYR A 110 -5.92 5.80 3.45
N LYS A 111 -5.27 6.92 3.77
CA LYS A 111 -3.84 6.90 4.15
C LYS A 111 -3.56 6.06 5.40
N THR A 112 -4.56 5.82 6.24
CA THR A 112 -4.39 5.01 7.44
C THR A 112 -4.55 3.53 7.19
N ILE A 113 -5.27 3.11 6.14
CA ILE A 113 -5.61 1.70 5.89
C ILE A 113 -5.03 1.15 4.58
N VAL A 114 -4.54 1.99 3.69
CA VAL A 114 -4.02 1.60 2.36
C VAL A 114 -2.50 1.65 2.35
N LEU A 115 -1.87 0.52 2.11
CA LEU A 115 -0.42 0.35 2.19
C LEU A 115 0.34 1.29 1.24
N LEU A 116 -0.10 1.38 -0.03
CA LEU A 116 0.58 2.21 -1.02
C LEU A 116 0.61 3.69 -0.65
N GLU A 117 -0.33 4.15 0.16
CA GLU A 117 -0.45 5.56 0.55
C GLU A 117 0.28 5.88 1.86
N GLN A 118 0.85 4.86 2.51
CA GLN A 118 1.60 5.06 3.75
C GLN A 118 2.94 5.74 3.50
N GLU A 119 3.26 6.74 4.32
CA GLU A 119 4.62 7.26 4.39
C GLU A 119 5.49 6.26 5.14
N LEU A 120 6.63 5.91 4.57
CA LEU A 120 7.56 4.99 5.22
C LEU A 120 8.14 5.63 6.47
N HIS A 121 8.07 4.93 7.59
CA HIS A 121 8.52 5.43 8.90
C HIS A 121 10.04 5.54 8.99
N ASN A 122 10.78 4.69 8.27
CA ASN A 122 12.23 4.71 8.32
C ASN A 122 12.76 6.04 7.74
N PRO A 123 13.53 6.81 8.52
CA PRO A 123 14.03 8.12 8.08
C PRO A 123 14.85 8.10 6.78
N LYS A 124 15.45 6.95 6.44
CA LYS A 124 16.22 6.82 5.19
C LYS A 124 15.38 7.08 3.94
N PHE A 125 14.05 6.95 4.02
CA PHE A 125 13.16 7.18 2.89
C PHE A 125 12.64 8.61 2.79
N GLU A 126 13.00 9.49 3.73
CA GLU A 126 12.72 10.92 3.68
C GLU A 126 11.24 11.26 3.47
N GLY A 127 10.34 10.49 4.09
CA GLY A 127 8.90 10.71 3.99
C GLY A 127 8.25 10.21 2.72
N LYS A 128 8.96 9.46 1.88
CA LYS A 128 8.38 8.85 0.69
C LYS A 128 7.29 7.85 1.08
N THR A 129 6.26 7.76 0.24
CA THR A 129 5.24 6.74 0.39
C THR A 129 5.71 5.40 -0.18
N VAL A 130 5.05 4.33 0.21
CA VAL A 130 5.29 3.00 -0.37
C VAL A 130 5.13 3.03 -1.88
N GLN A 131 4.11 3.74 -2.39
CA GLN A 131 3.89 3.89 -3.84
C GLN A 131 5.06 4.58 -4.53
N GLN A 132 5.58 5.66 -3.96
CA GLN A 132 6.73 6.36 -4.52
C GLN A 132 7.97 5.47 -4.58
N LEU A 133 8.21 4.70 -3.53
CA LEU A 133 9.33 3.76 -3.49
C LEU A 133 9.16 2.65 -4.54
N ARG A 134 7.94 2.11 -4.68
CA ARG A 134 7.63 1.13 -5.72
C ARG A 134 7.88 1.70 -7.12
N ASP A 135 7.44 2.92 -7.37
CA ASP A 135 7.59 3.57 -8.68
C ASP A 135 9.06 3.81 -9.01
N GLU A 136 9.87 4.16 -8.03
CA GLU A 136 11.33 4.28 -8.19
C GLU A 136 11.96 2.93 -8.58
N LEU A 137 11.52 1.86 -7.93
CA LEU A 137 12.01 0.51 -8.24
C LEU A 137 11.58 0.07 -9.64
N THR A 138 10.36 0.36 -10.03
CA THR A 138 9.86 0.13 -11.39
C THR A 138 10.72 0.86 -12.43
N ALA A 139 11.05 2.12 -12.18
CA ALA A 139 11.90 2.89 -13.08
C ALA A 139 13.33 2.31 -13.15
N LYS A 140 13.85 1.85 -12.02
CA LYS A 140 15.22 1.32 -11.94
C LYS A 140 15.35 -0.04 -12.61
N THR A 141 14.37 -0.92 -12.44
CA THR A 141 14.41 -2.28 -12.98
C THR A 141 13.87 -2.40 -14.40
N GLY A 142 13.05 -1.46 -14.83
CA GLY A 142 12.34 -1.54 -16.11
C GLY A 142 11.21 -2.55 -16.11
N GLU A 143 10.83 -3.09 -14.95
CA GLU A 143 9.76 -4.08 -14.82
C GLU A 143 8.66 -3.57 -13.90
N ASN A 144 7.46 -4.09 -14.07
CA ASN A 144 6.41 -3.83 -13.11
C ASN A 144 6.72 -4.49 -11.77
N VAL A 145 6.49 -3.71 -10.72
CA VAL A 145 6.63 -4.16 -9.33
C VAL A 145 5.24 -4.07 -8.71
N VAL A 146 4.69 -5.20 -8.32
CA VAL A 146 3.32 -5.28 -7.79
C VAL A 146 3.36 -5.87 -6.40
N ILE A 147 2.94 -5.11 -5.39
CA ILE A 147 2.68 -5.66 -4.07
C ILE A 147 1.38 -6.44 -4.19
N ARG A 148 1.47 -7.77 -4.21
CA ARG A 148 0.30 -8.60 -4.48
C ARG A 148 -0.58 -8.75 -3.25
N ARG A 149 0.01 -9.06 -2.12
CA ARG A 149 -0.71 -9.31 -0.87
C ARG A 149 0.24 -9.33 0.31
N PHE A 150 -0.33 -9.22 1.49
CA PHE A 150 0.40 -9.38 2.73
C PHE A 150 -0.53 -9.94 3.82
N VAL A 151 0.08 -10.48 4.86
CA VAL A 151 -0.62 -10.86 6.07
C VAL A 151 0.19 -10.39 7.28
N ARG A 152 -0.50 -9.91 8.30
CA ARG A 152 0.11 -9.46 9.55
C ARG A 152 -0.52 -10.21 10.71
N PHE A 153 0.31 -10.85 11.50
CA PHE A 153 -0.12 -11.45 12.77
C PHE A 153 0.47 -10.67 13.92
N ALA A 154 -0.33 -10.45 14.95
CA ALA A 154 0.13 -9.87 16.19
C ALA A 154 -0.50 -10.64 17.35
N VAL A 155 0.31 -10.96 18.34
CA VAL A 155 -0.17 -11.69 19.54
C VAL A 155 -1.22 -10.82 20.24
N GLY A 156 -2.36 -11.41 20.54
CA GLY A 156 -3.46 -10.71 21.21
C GLY A 156 -4.39 -9.92 20.29
N GLN A 157 -4.23 -10.05 19.00
CA GLN A 157 -5.09 -9.36 18.02
C GLN A 157 -5.74 -10.33 17.05
#